data_9fe066453469e5e17326aeb35c073065
#
_entry.id   9fe066453469e5e17326aeb35c073065
#
_cell.length_a   1.000
_cell.length_b   1.000
_cell.length_c   1.000
_cell.angle_alpha   90.00
_cell.angle_beta   90.00
_cell.angle_gamma   90.00
#
_symmetry.space_group_name_H-M   'P 1'
#
loop_
_entity.id
_entity.type
_entity.pdbx_description
1 polymer ?
#
loop_
_entity_poly.entity_id
_entity_poly.type
_entity_poly.pdbx_seq_one_letter_code
_entity_poly.pdbx_strand_id
1 'polypeptide(L)'
;WENKLNAKIGMAVITASNNELASYRGNDFFPFNSTIKAFIGAYILHLVDKGQLDLAQTLQIKATDLLEYAPQSKKFFEANQPISIAELSEAMITVSDNTASNLLLDTTGGLKPFNDFLHQIGNSEVILVHNEPLLNRSHYGEKIDTAKPIAYTQALKNILMAALLSQQRKKLLLPWLFNAKVGDSLLRKHLPKDWQI
;
A
#
# COMPACT_ATOMS: atom_id res chain seq x y z
N TRP A 1 4.25 22.83 15.33
CA TRP A 1 5.08 21.72 14.85
C TRP A 1 5.58 21.96 13.43
N GLU A 2 4.73 22.34 12.47
CA GLU A 2 5.12 22.59 11.07
C GLU A 2 6.31 23.56 10.97
N ASN A 3 6.25 24.69 11.67
CA ASN A 3 7.34 25.68 11.66
C ASN A 3 8.63 25.11 12.31
N LYS A 4 8.50 24.32 13.38
CA LYS A 4 9.64 23.73 14.07
C LYS A 4 10.36 22.68 13.22
N LEU A 5 9.60 21.92 12.43
CA LEU A 5 10.11 20.82 11.61
C LEU A 5 10.38 21.23 10.16
N ASN A 6 10.04 22.49 9.80
CA ASN A 6 10.03 22.96 8.41
C ASN A 6 9.32 21.96 7.48
N ALA A 7 8.16 21.44 7.92
CA ALA A 7 7.41 20.41 7.22
C ALA A 7 5.91 20.73 7.22
N LYS A 8 5.16 20.10 6.34
CA LYS A 8 3.69 20.11 6.33
C LYS A 8 3.15 18.83 6.95
N ILE A 9 2.09 18.96 7.72
CA ILE A 9 1.42 17.84 8.38
C ILE A 9 -0.01 17.73 7.84
N GLY A 10 -0.41 16.55 7.38
CA GLY A 10 -1.78 16.23 7.03
C GLY A 10 -2.31 15.11 7.92
N MET A 11 -3.55 15.25 8.36
CA MET A 11 -4.21 14.25 9.23
C MET A 11 -5.69 14.18 8.91
N ALA A 12 -6.23 12.97 8.95
CA ALA A 12 -7.67 12.73 9.00
C ALA A 12 -7.96 11.52 9.90
N VAL A 13 -8.98 11.64 10.71
CA VAL A 13 -9.49 10.58 11.58
C VAL A 13 -10.98 10.42 11.32
N ILE A 14 -11.39 9.22 10.94
CA ILE A 14 -12.80 8.88 10.72
C ILE A 14 -13.18 7.66 11.55
N THR A 15 -14.45 7.60 11.95
CA THR A 15 -15.01 6.39 12.60
C THR A 15 -15.39 5.33 11.56
N ALA A 16 -15.66 4.12 12.05
CA ALA A 16 -16.26 3.06 11.24
C ALA A 16 -17.61 3.48 10.62
N SER A 17 -18.38 4.38 11.28
CA SER A 17 -19.65 4.93 10.82
C SER A 17 -19.56 6.15 9.88
N ASN A 18 -18.39 6.46 9.34
CA ASN A 18 -18.12 7.62 8.47
C ASN A 18 -18.20 9.01 9.14
N ASN A 19 -18.13 9.10 10.44
CA ASN A 19 -18.03 10.40 11.08
C ASN A 19 -16.58 10.86 11.09
N GLU A 20 -16.31 12.03 10.52
CA GLU A 20 -15.02 12.70 10.68
C GLU A 20 -14.91 13.17 12.13
N LEU A 21 -13.89 12.69 12.83
CA LEU A 21 -13.61 13.09 14.21
C LEU A 21 -12.62 14.27 14.27
N ALA A 22 -11.66 14.29 13.38
CA ALA A 22 -10.65 15.33 13.30
C ALA A 22 -10.03 15.37 11.92
N SER A 23 -9.72 16.57 11.45
CA SER A 23 -9.00 16.77 10.21
C SER A 23 -8.10 18.01 10.32
N TYR A 24 -6.88 17.88 9.82
CA TYR A 24 -5.95 18.99 9.66
C TYR A 24 -5.29 18.86 8.29
N ARG A 25 -5.42 19.87 7.43
CA ARG A 25 -5.02 19.80 6.01
C ARG A 25 -5.52 18.52 5.31
N GLY A 26 -6.68 18.02 5.72
CA GLY A 26 -7.22 16.75 5.23
C GLY A 26 -7.56 16.76 3.74
N ASN A 27 -7.68 17.95 3.12
CA ASN A 27 -7.93 18.15 1.69
C ASN A 27 -6.71 18.59 0.89
N ASP A 28 -5.54 18.74 1.51
CA ASP A 28 -4.30 19.03 0.81
C ASP A 28 -3.67 17.72 0.30
N PHE A 29 -2.90 17.81 -0.79
CA PHE A 29 -2.22 16.65 -1.36
C PHE A 29 -0.87 16.41 -0.71
N PHE A 30 -0.64 15.19 -0.26
CA PHE A 30 0.60 14.70 0.34
C PHE A 30 1.11 13.47 -0.40
N PRO A 31 2.44 13.31 -0.60
CA PRO A 31 3.01 12.07 -1.12
C PRO A 31 2.58 10.88 -0.27
N PHE A 32 2.06 9.84 -0.89
CA PHE A 32 1.69 8.62 -0.17
C PHE A 32 2.88 7.66 0.01
N ASN A 33 3.92 7.80 -0.81
CA ASN A 33 5.10 6.93 -0.77
C ASN A 33 4.71 5.44 -0.66
N SER A 34 5.46 4.66 0.09
CA SER A 34 5.18 3.22 0.26
C SER A 34 3.87 2.88 0.98
N THR A 35 3.12 3.83 1.53
CA THR A 35 1.82 3.51 2.12
C THR A 35 0.82 2.99 1.08
N ILE A 36 1.00 3.33 -0.22
CA ILE A 36 0.19 2.82 -1.33
C ILE A 36 0.22 1.29 -1.43
N LYS A 37 1.24 0.63 -0.90
CA LYS A 37 1.41 -0.82 -0.94
C LYS A 37 0.30 -1.57 -0.20
N ALA A 38 -0.33 -0.95 0.80
CA ALA A 38 -1.53 -1.50 1.45
C ALA A 38 -2.69 -1.64 0.45
N PHE A 39 -2.85 -0.67 -0.45
CA PHE A 39 -3.89 -0.71 -1.49
C PHE A 39 -3.53 -1.69 -2.60
N ILE A 40 -2.25 -1.79 -2.99
CA ILE A 40 -1.79 -2.79 -3.95
C ILE A 40 -2.07 -4.20 -3.41
N GLY A 41 -1.76 -4.47 -2.14
CA GLY A 41 -2.07 -5.76 -1.51
C GLY A 41 -3.57 -6.08 -1.50
N ALA A 42 -4.42 -5.09 -1.21
CA ALA A 42 -5.86 -5.25 -1.31
C ALA A 42 -6.33 -5.53 -2.74
N TYR A 43 -5.75 -4.86 -3.74
CA TYR A 43 -6.02 -5.10 -5.16
C TYR A 43 -5.65 -6.53 -5.58
N ILE A 44 -4.47 -7.01 -5.22
CA ILE A 44 -4.05 -8.40 -5.47
C ILE A 44 -5.07 -9.38 -4.89
N LEU A 45 -5.45 -9.21 -3.63
CA LEU A 45 -6.43 -10.08 -2.98
C LEU A 45 -7.83 -9.98 -3.60
N HIS A 46 -8.22 -8.82 -4.09
CA HIS A 46 -9.47 -8.63 -4.85
C HIS A 46 -9.46 -9.43 -6.18
N LEU A 47 -8.35 -9.42 -6.91
CA LEU A 47 -8.20 -10.24 -8.12
C LEU A 47 -8.26 -11.74 -7.81
N VAL A 48 -7.69 -12.15 -6.67
CA VAL A 48 -7.77 -13.56 -6.20
C VAL A 48 -9.22 -13.94 -5.86
N ASP A 49 -9.98 -13.07 -5.19
CA ASP A 49 -11.40 -13.31 -4.91
C ASP A 49 -12.24 -13.43 -6.19
N LYS A 50 -11.82 -12.75 -7.25
CA LYS A 50 -12.46 -12.86 -8.58
C LYS A 50 -11.98 -14.04 -9.42
N GLY A 51 -11.05 -14.86 -8.93
CA GLY A 51 -10.45 -15.97 -9.68
C GLY A 51 -9.58 -15.51 -10.86
N GLN A 52 -9.12 -14.25 -10.86
CA GLN A 52 -8.29 -13.67 -11.92
C GLN A 52 -6.79 -13.79 -11.61
N LEU A 53 -6.43 -14.17 -10.40
CA LEU A 53 -5.06 -14.35 -9.95
C LEU A 53 -5.00 -15.50 -8.93
N ASP A 54 -3.90 -16.26 -8.94
CA ASP A 54 -3.64 -17.31 -7.95
C ASP A 54 -2.47 -16.90 -7.07
N LEU A 55 -2.66 -16.92 -5.74
CA LEU A 55 -1.61 -16.64 -4.77
C LEU A 55 -0.44 -17.64 -4.83
N ALA A 56 -0.70 -18.85 -5.28
CA ALA A 56 0.32 -19.90 -5.45
C ALA A 56 1.11 -19.76 -6.78
N GLN A 57 0.65 -18.94 -7.71
CA GLN A 57 1.40 -18.64 -8.93
C GLN A 57 2.78 -18.10 -8.58
N THR A 58 3.83 -18.62 -9.23
CA THR A 58 5.21 -18.22 -8.98
C THR A 58 5.81 -17.45 -10.15
N LEU A 59 6.76 -16.58 -9.85
CA LEU A 59 7.54 -15.79 -10.80
C LEU A 59 9.03 -16.04 -10.56
N GLN A 60 9.82 -16.05 -11.65
CA GLN A 60 11.28 -16.01 -11.54
C GLN A 60 11.75 -14.56 -11.64
N ILE A 61 12.39 -14.06 -10.60
CA ILE A 61 12.94 -12.69 -10.58
C ILE A 61 14.15 -12.62 -11.50
N LYS A 62 14.21 -11.61 -12.37
CA LYS A 62 15.34 -11.34 -13.25
C LYS A 62 16.23 -10.24 -12.65
N ALA A 63 17.47 -10.18 -13.06
CA ALA A 63 18.38 -9.11 -12.63
C ALA A 63 17.86 -7.71 -12.97
N THR A 64 17.13 -7.57 -14.07
CA THR A 64 16.50 -6.31 -14.52
C THR A 64 15.33 -5.86 -13.64
N ASP A 65 14.74 -6.76 -12.87
CA ASP A 65 13.61 -6.47 -11.98
C ASP A 65 14.06 -5.94 -10.63
N LEU A 66 15.34 -6.21 -10.25
CA LEU A 66 15.84 -5.86 -8.93
C LEU A 66 16.04 -4.36 -8.78
N LEU A 67 15.39 -3.80 -7.78
CA LEU A 67 15.60 -2.45 -7.32
C LEU A 67 16.56 -2.43 -6.12
N GLU A 68 17.11 -1.26 -5.81
CA GLU A 68 18.06 -1.08 -4.71
C GLU A 68 17.48 -1.56 -3.37
N TYR A 69 16.20 -1.23 -3.11
CA TYR A 69 15.51 -1.67 -1.90
C TYR A 69 14.56 -2.84 -2.19
N ALA A 70 15.08 -4.06 -2.07
CA ALA A 70 14.36 -5.30 -2.34
C ALA A 70 14.76 -6.40 -1.32
N PRO A 71 14.46 -6.23 -0.02
CA PRO A 71 15.05 -7.05 1.06
C PRO A 71 14.68 -8.53 1.02
N GLN A 72 13.56 -8.90 0.44
CA GLN A 72 13.15 -10.30 0.26
C GLN A 72 13.34 -10.74 -1.19
N SER A 73 12.89 -9.96 -2.17
CA SER A 73 13.04 -10.29 -3.59
C SER A 73 14.48 -10.61 -3.96
N LYS A 74 15.44 -9.86 -3.41
CA LYS A 74 16.87 -10.10 -3.62
C LYS A 74 17.31 -11.49 -3.13
N LYS A 75 16.79 -11.98 -2.01
CA LYS A 75 17.15 -13.32 -1.48
C LYS A 75 16.68 -14.44 -2.42
N PHE A 76 15.43 -14.34 -2.92
CA PHE A 76 14.92 -15.30 -3.90
C PHE A 76 15.71 -15.29 -5.21
N PHE A 77 16.09 -14.10 -5.68
CA PHE A 77 16.93 -13.95 -6.85
C PHE A 77 18.32 -14.60 -6.66
N GLU A 78 19.00 -14.28 -5.55
CA GLU A 78 20.34 -14.83 -5.24
C GLU A 78 20.31 -16.36 -5.03
N ALA A 79 19.21 -16.88 -4.49
CA ALA A 79 19.00 -18.31 -4.36
C ALA A 79 18.56 -18.99 -5.67
N ASN A 80 18.32 -18.23 -6.74
CA ASN A 80 17.74 -18.70 -8.01
C ASN A 80 16.42 -19.48 -7.78
N GLN A 81 15.59 -19.03 -6.86
CA GLN A 81 14.31 -19.64 -6.51
C GLN A 81 13.14 -18.80 -7.03
N PRO A 82 12.06 -19.44 -7.53
CA PRO A 82 10.84 -18.72 -7.83
C PRO A 82 10.18 -18.22 -6.55
N ILE A 83 9.47 -17.12 -6.65
CA ILE A 83 8.72 -16.50 -5.55
C ILE A 83 7.23 -16.47 -5.92
N SER A 84 6.36 -16.81 -4.98
CA SER A 84 4.92 -16.81 -5.19
C SER A 84 4.32 -15.40 -5.08
N ILE A 85 3.14 -15.22 -5.67
CA ILE A 85 2.34 -13.98 -5.52
C ILE A 85 2.04 -13.69 -4.04
N ALA A 86 1.79 -14.74 -3.23
CA ALA A 86 1.59 -14.58 -1.79
C ALA A 86 2.84 -14.01 -1.11
N GLU A 87 4.02 -14.59 -1.36
CA GLU A 87 5.29 -14.14 -0.77
C GLU A 87 5.69 -12.74 -1.23
N LEU A 88 5.45 -12.41 -2.51
CA LEU A 88 5.63 -11.03 -3.02
C LEU A 88 4.72 -10.04 -2.29
N SER A 89 3.44 -10.39 -2.12
CA SER A 89 2.46 -9.52 -1.44
C SER A 89 2.83 -9.30 0.03
N GLU A 90 3.24 -10.33 0.72
CA GLU A 90 3.73 -10.24 2.10
C GLU A 90 4.99 -9.39 2.19
N ALA A 91 6.00 -9.63 1.34
CA ALA A 91 7.25 -8.87 1.31
C ALA A 91 6.99 -7.38 1.01
N MET A 92 6.13 -7.08 0.04
CA MET A 92 5.76 -5.72 -0.31
C MET A 92 5.17 -4.96 0.89
N ILE A 93 4.28 -5.59 1.65
CA ILE A 93 3.59 -4.92 2.78
C ILE A 93 4.47 -4.90 4.03
N THR A 94 5.07 -6.04 4.41
CA THR A 94 5.73 -6.17 5.72
C THR A 94 7.09 -5.51 5.80
N VAL A 95 7.86 -5.53 4.71
CA VAL A 95 9.21 -4.95 4.65
C VAL A 95 9.37 -3.92 3.52
N SER A 96 8.26 -3.50 2.91
CA SER A 96 8.23 -2.48 1.86
C SER A 96 9.11 -2.80 0.63
N ASP A 97 9.17 -4.06 0.22
CA ASP A 97 9.98 -4.51 -0.92
C ASP A 97 9.50 -3.84 -2.23
N ASN A 98 10.38 -3.05 -2.86
CA ASN A 98 10.05 -2.27 -4.05
C ASN A 98 9.97 -3.13 -5.31
N THR A 99 10.84 -4.13 -5.43
CA THR A 99 10.80 -5.09 -6.54
C THR A 99 9.51 -5.88 -6.51
N ALA A 100 9.08 -6.35 -5.33
CA ALA A 100 7.83 -7.05 -5.16
C ALA A 100 6.62 -6.18 -5.58
N SER A 101 6.63 -4.89 -5.23
CA SER A 101 5.58 -3.95 -5.63
C SER A 101 5.44 -3.85 -7.16
N ASN A 102 6.56 -3.65 -7.86
CA ASN A 102 6.54 -3.51 -9.31
C ASN A 102 6.15 -4.83 -10.00
N LEU A 103 6.70 -5.96 -9.58
CA LEU A 103 6.37 -7.28 -10.13
C LEU A 103 4.87 -7.61 -9.98
N LEU A 104 4.26 -7.29 -8.84
CA LEU A 104 2.83 -7.51 -8.61
C LEU A 104 1.98 -6.64 -9.54
N LEU A 105 2.33 -5.35 -9.69
CA LEU A 105 1.63 -4.46 -10.61
C LEU A 105 1.78 -4.94 -12.06
N ASP A 106 2.98 -5.27 -12.49
CA ASP A 106 3.25 -5.74 -13.86
C ASP A 106 2.49 -7.04 -14.17
N THR A 107 2.45 -7.99 -13.23
CA THR A 107 1.71 -9.26 -13.36
C THR A 107 0.20 -9.02 -13.53
N THR A 108 -0.32 -7.93 -13.01
CA THR A 108 -1.75 -7.60 -13.03
C THR A 108 -2.13 -6.55 -14.08
N GLY A 109 -1.24 -6.27 -15.04
CA GLY A 109 -1.51 -5.38 -16.19
C GLY A 109 -1.07 -3.93 -15.98
N GLY A 110 -0.25 -3.67 -14.94
CA GLY A 110 0.37 -2.38 -14.69
C GLY A 110 -0.53 -1.40 -13.91
N LEU A 111 -0.18 -0.12 -14.00
CA LEU A 111 -0.78 0.93 -13.18
C LEU A 111 -2.25 1.19 -13.51
N LYS A 112 -2.66 1.02 -14.78
CA LYS A 112 -4.04 1.37 -15.18
C LYS A 112 -5.10 0.51 -14.48
N PRO A 113 -5.04 -0.85 -14.48
CA PRO A 113 -6.02 -1.67 -13.76
C PRO A 113 -6.03 -1.40 -12.25
N PHE A 114 -4.87 -1.10 -11.66
CA PHE A 114 -4.79 -0.73 -10.26
C PHE A 114 -5.50 0.62 -9.99
N ASN A 115 -5.30 1.62 -10.82
CA ASN A 115 -6.01 2.90 -10.68
C ASN A 115 -7.52 2.73 -10.91
N ASP A 116 -7.94 1.90 -11.87
CA ASP A 116 -9.36 1.57 -12.06
C ASP A 116 -9.96 0.93 -10.80
N PHE A 117 -9.21 0.07 -10.12
CA PHE A 117 -9.61 -0.48 -8.81
C PHE A 117 -9.72 0.61 -7.73
N LEU A 118 -8.78 1.55 -7.64
CA LEU A 118 -8.86 2.68 -6.71
C LEU A 118 -10.14 3.49 -6.94
N HIS A 119 -10.51 3.75 -8.19
CA HIS A 119 -11.76 4.42 -8.53
C HIS A 119 -13.00 3.61 -8.07
N GLN A 120 -13.00 2.28 -8.26
CA GLN A 120 -14.10 1.41 -7.83
C GLN A 120 -14.35 1.43 -6.31
N ILE A 121 -13.29 1.61 -5.51
CA ILE A 121 -13.42 1.72 -4.06
C ILE A 121 -13.75 3.14 -3.58
N GLY A 122 -14.14 4.01 -4.50
CA GLY A 122 -14.56 5.40 -4.19
C GLY A 122 -13.39 6.36 -4.00
N ASN A 123 -12.21 6.02 -4.50
CA ASN A 123 -11.01 6.85 -4.35
C ASN A 123 -10.48 7.36 -5.70
N SER A 124 -11.15 8.35 -6.26
CA SER A 124 -10.74 9.01 -7.50
C SER A 124 -9.60 10.03 -7.31
N GLU A 125 -9.22 10.31 -6.08
CA GLU A 125 -8.19 11.32 -5.75
C GLU A 125 -6.83 10.72 -5.36
N VAL A 126 -6.70 9.38 -5.38
CA VAL A 126 -5.42 8.68 -5.27
C VAL A 126 -5.10 8.09 -6.62
N ILE A 127 -4.06 8.58 -7.26
CA ILE A 127 -3.63 8.12 -8.58
C ILE A 127 -2.16 7.77 -8.49
N LEU A 128 -1.83 6.50 -8.74
CA LEU A 128 -0.46 6.03 -8.89
C LEU A 128 -0.03 6.21 -10.33
N VAL A 129 0.93 7.10 -10.58
CA VAL A 129 1.43 7.44 -11.92
C VAL A 129 2.76 6.76 -12.21
N HIS A 130 3.58 6.58 -11.18
CA HIS A 130 4.90 5.98 -11.30
C HIS A 130 5.02 4.68 -10.49
N ASN A 131 5.82 3.76 -11.01
CA ASN A 131 6.33 2.61 -10.28
C ASN A 131 7.42 3.02 -9.27
N GLU A 132 7.78 2.11 -8.37
CA GLU A 132 8.96 2.27 -7.52
C GLU A 132 10.25 2.35 -8.38
N PRO A 133 11.23 3.17 -8.03
CA PRO A 133 11.25 4.09 -6.88
C PRO A 133 10.74 5.51 -7.20
N LEU A 134 10.25 5.77 -8.41
CA LEU A 134 9.92 7.12 -8.90
C LEU A 134 8.72 7.74 -8.16
N LEU A 135 7.78 6.92 -7.70
CA LEU A 135 6.60 7.39 -6.92
C LEU A 135 7.00 8.19 -5.66
N ASN A 136 8.23 8.02 -5.17
CA ASN A 136 8.72 8.71 -3.97
C ASN A 136 9.29 10.12 -4.27
N ARG A 137 9.20 10.60 -5.53
CA ARG A 137 9.72 11.92 -5.93
C ARG A 137 8.69 13.05 -5.86
N SER A 138 7.44 12.74 -5.56
CA SER A 138 6.36 13.73 -5.45
C SER A 138 6.52 14.62 -4.22
N HIS A 139 5.99 15.84 -4.31
CA HIS A 139 6.08 16.86 -3.27
C HIS A 139 4.69 17.29 -2.79
N TYR A 140 4.65 17.93 -1.62
CA TYR A 140 3.43 18.51 -1.08
C TYR A 140 2.76 19.44 -2.09
N GLY A 141 1.45 19.24 -2.29
CA GLY A 141 0.62 20.03 -3.21
C GLY A 141 0.60 19.54 -4.66
N GLU A 142 1.50 18.62 -5.05
CA GLU A 142 1.41 17.93 -6.34
C GLU A 142 0.25 16.92 -6.36
N LYS A 143 -0.26 16.61 -7.57
CA LYS A 143 -1.36 15.67 -7.75
C LYS A 143 -0.92 14.30 -8.30
N ILE A 144 0.39 14.09 -8.41
CA ILE A 144 1.01 12.87 -8.94
C ILE A 144 1.59 12.09 -7.77
N ASP A 145 1.24 10.82 -7.63
CA ASP A 145 1.67 9.94 -6.55
C ASP A 145 1.44 10.53 -5.14
N THR A 146 0.30 11.20 -5.00
CA THR A 146 -0.14 11.87 -3.78
C THR A 146 -1.58 11.52 -3.46
N ALA A 147 -1.99 11.78 -2.24
CA ALA A 147 -3.35 11.61 -1.77
C ALA A 147 -3.73 12.71 -0.77
N LYS A 148 -5.03 12.97 -0.68
CA LYS A 148 -5.60 13.74 0.42
C LYS A 148 -5.80 12.84 1.64
N PRO A 149 -5.39 13.23 2.86
CA PRO A 149 -5.59 12.42 4.07
C PRO A 149 -7.02 11.90 4.25
N ILE A 150 -8.04 12.74 3.99
CA ILE A 150 -9.45 12.31 4.09
C ILE A 150 -9.76 11.20 3.06
N ALA A 151 -9.41 11.40 1.79
CA ALA A 151 -9.67 10.43 0.74
C ALA A 151 -8.92 9.11 0.99
N TYR A 152 -7.67 9.21 1.42
CA TYR A 152 -6.85 8.04 1.75
C TYR A 152 -7.45 7.22 2.89
N THR A 153 -7.84 7.89 3.98
CA THR A 153 -8.47 7.24 5.15
C THR A 153 -9.80 6.59 4.77
N GLN A 154 -10.62 7.25 3.95
CA GLN A 154 -11.89 6.70 3.47
C GLN A 154 -11.68 5.45 2.60
N ALA A 155 -10.70 5.47 1.70
CA ALA A 155 -10.38 4.32 0.87
C ALA A 155 -9.87 3.13 1.69
N LEU A 156 -9.00 3.37 2.67
CA LEU A 156 -8.51 2.33 3.58
C LEU A 156 -9.68 1.69 4.35
N LYS A 157 -10.60 2.52 4.86
CA LYS A 157 -11.81 2.03 5.50
C LYS A 157 -12.65 1.17 4.56
N ASN A 158 -12.85 1.58 3.31
CA ASN A 158 -13.62 0.81 2.34
C ASN A 158 -13.00 -0.57 2.08
N ILE A 159 -11.67 -0.67 2.02
CA ILE A 159 -10.96 -1.95 1.91
C ILE A 159 -11.22 -2.84 3.13
N LEU A 160 -11.11 -2.28 4.33
CA LEU A 160 -11.16 -3.06 5.56
C LEU A 160 -12.60 -3.45 5.96
N MET A 161 -13.57 -2.57 5.71
CA MET A 161 -14.92 -2.69 6.26
C MET A 161 -16.00 -3.02 5.22
N ALA A 162 -15.86 -2.58 3.97
CA ALA A 162 -16.82 -2.92 2.93
C ALA A 162 -16.70 -4.38 2.47
N ALA A 163 -17.69 -4.86 1.70
CA ALA A 163 -17.70 -6.20 1.12
C ALA A 163 -16.78 -6.33 -0.13
N LEU A 164 -15.71 -5.55 -0.19
CA LEU A 164 -14.76 -5.54 -1.29
C LEU A 164 -13.92 -6.82 -1.33
N LEU A 165 -13.49 -7.27 -0.17
CA LEU A 165 -12.73 -8.51 0.03
C LEU A 165 -13.57 -9.51 0.82
N SER A 166 -13.45 -10.79 0.46
CA SER A 166 -14.00 -11.88 1.27
C SER A 166 -13.37 -11.90 2.66
N GLN A 167 -14.05 -12.51 3.61
CA GLN A 167 -13.50 -12.68 4.96
C GLN A 167 -12.18 -13.46 4.94
N GLN A 168 -12.04 -14.42 4.02
CA GLN A 168 -10.81 -15.19 3.85
C GLN A 168 -9.63 -14.28 3.43
N ARG A 169 -9.86 -13.32 2.52
CA ARG A 169 -8.81 -12.40 2.07
C ARG A 169 -8.47 -11.33 3.10
N LYS A 170 -9.45 -10.86 3.85
CA LYS A 170 -9.19 -9.99 5.01
C LYS A 170 -8.32 -10.67 6.07
N LYS A 171 -8.51 -11.98 6.30
CA LYS A 171 -7.66 -12.77 7.20
C LYS A 171 -6.21 -12.94 6.70
N LEU A 172 -5.91 -12.65 5.44
CA LEU A 172 -4.55 -12.55 4.91
C LEU A 172 -4.01 -11.12 4.99
N LEU A 173 -4.80 -10.14 4.56
CA LEU A 173 -4.37 -8.75 4.51
C LEU A 173 -4.04 -8.19 5.90
N LEU A 174 -4.91 -8.43 6.89
CA LEU A 174 -4.73 -7.86 8.23
C LEU A 174 -3.41 -8.29 8.90
N PRO A 175 -3.03 -9.58 8.93
CA PRO A 175 -1.72 -9.98 9.46
C PRO A 175 -0.55 -9.33 8.71
N TRP A 176 -0.60 -9.18 7.39
CA TRP A 176 0.45 -8.49 6.65
C TRP A 176 0.58 -7.03 7.09
N LEU A 177 -0.54 -6.32 7.25
CA LEU A 177 -0.54 -4.93 7.73
C LEU A 177 -0.02 -4.82 9.17
N PHE A 178 -0.46 -5.69 10.08
CA PHE A 178 -0.02 -5.69 11.48
C PHE A 178 1.47 -6.05 11.62
N ASN A 179 2.00 -6.90 10.75
CA ASN A 179 3.41 -7.31 10.73
C ASN A 179 4.31 -6.34 9.94
N ALA A 180 3.78 -5.23 9.43
CA ALA A 180 4.60 -4.23 8.76
C ALA A 180 5.62 -3.62 9.73
N LYS A 181 6.91 -3.82 9.45
CA LYS A 181 8.02 -3.43 10.35
C LYS A 181 8.55 -2.03 10.11
N VAL A 182 8.27 -1.49 8.92
CA VAL A 182 8.86 -0.21 8.45
C VAL A 182 8.37 1.00 9.24
N GLY A 183 7.29 0.91 10.01
CA GLY A 183 6.69 2.00 10.78
C GLY A 183 6.92 1.96 12.29
N ASP A 184 7.68 1.00 12.81
CA ASP A 184 7.80 0.77 14.26
C ASP A 184 8.39 1.95 15.04
N SER A 185 9.29 2.72 14.42
CA SER A 185 9.87 3.93 15.01
C SER A 185 9.01 5.19 14.85
N LEU A 186 7.91 5.12 14.12
CA LEU A 186 7.01 6.22 13.79
C LEU A 186 5.76 6.21 14.69
N LEU A 187 4.58 5.96 14.11
CA LEU A 187 3.32 6.01 14.85
C LEU A 187 3.27 4.97 15.97
N ARG A 188 3.66 3.72 15.71
CA ARG A 188 3.63 2.64 16.71
C ARG A 188 4.43 2.94 17.97
N LYS A 189 5.55 3.65 17.87
CA LYS A 189 6.42 3.98 18.98
C LYS A 189 5.70 4.70 20.13
N HIS A 190 4.66 5.47 19.79
CA HIS A 190 3.97 6.36 20.71
C HIS A 190 2.56 5.91 21.10
N LEU A 191 2.15 4.73 20.62
CA LEU A 191 0.82 4.18 20.87
C LEU A 191 0.85 3.14 22.00
N PRO A 192 -0.28 2.88 22.67
CA PRO A 192 -0.37 1.81 23.66
C PRO A 192 0.08 0.47 23.07
N LYS A 193 0.81 -0.33 23.86
CA LYS A 193 1.40 -1.61 23.39
C LYS A 193 0.35 -2.67 23.02
N ASP A 194 -0.85 -2.53 23.53
CA ASP A 194 -2.00 -3.40 23.30
C ASP A 194 -2.82 -3.02 22.04
N TRP A 195 -2.48 -1.90 21.41
CA TRP A 195 -3.13 -1.51 20.16
C TRP A 195 -2.53 -2.28 18.97
N GLN A 196 -3.41 -2.92 18.20
CA GLN A 196 -3.06 -3.51 16.91
C GLN A 196 -3.19 -2.44 15.82
N ILE A 197 -2.06 -2.09 15.21
CA ILE A 197 -1.95 -1.00 14.23
C ILE A 197 -1.16 -1.48 13.03
#